data_e1e9529d094bd8b04eda132cf688719e
#
_entry.id   e1e9529d094bd8b04eda132cf688719e
#
_cell.length_a   1.000
_cell.length_b   1.000
_cell.length_c   1.000
_cell.angle_alpha   90.00
_cell.angle_beta   90.00
_cell.angle_gamma   90.00
#
_symmetry.space_group_name_H-M   'P 1'
#
loop_
_entity.id
_entity.type
_entity.pdbx_description
1 polymer ?
#
loop_
_entity_poly.entity_id
_entity_poly.type
_entity_poly.pdbx_seq_one_letter_code
_entity_poly.pdbx_strand_id
1 'polypeptide(L)'
;EKDHSFDKWKPVNFEKKFYGPTPLRKALAHSRNIVTVKLLQKIGTRSVIQMAKNLGISSRLENNLSIALGSSGVSLYDLVSAYSSFANNGKRIESQGIRYIVNRNSEKLFTETRKESQPISSGMANIITSLLQSVVNEGTAKKVRSLGRPIAGKTGTTNNYVDAWFIGYTPKLLTGVWV
;
A
#
# COMPACT_ATOMS: atom_id res chain seq x y z
N GLU A 1 8.10 18.28 -10.71
CA GLU A 1 6.89 18.66 -9.99
C GLU A 1 6.67 20.16 -10.10
N LYS A 2 5.54 20.61 -10.58
CA LYS A 2 5.11 22.00 -10.69
C LYS A 2 3.61 22.06 -10.59
N ASP A 3 3.05 23.25 -10.45
CA ASP A 3 1.62 23.47 -10.50
C ASP A 3 1.03 22.84 -11.79
N HIS A 4 -0.01 22.03 -11.63
CA HIS A 4 -0.61 21.31 -12.73
C HIS A 4 -2.08 21.04 -12.44
N SER A 5 -2.94 21.30 -13.42
CA SER A 5 -4.34 20.94 -13.38
C SER A 5 -4.60 19.73 -14.27
N PHE A 6 -5.48 18.86 -13.84
CA PHE A 6 -5.97 17.69 -14.55
C PHE A 6 -7.45 17.95 -14.85
N ASP A 7 -7.77 18.43 -16.03
CA ASP A 7 -9.09 18.98 -16.38
C ASP A 7 -9.52 20.07 -15.37
N LYS A 8 -10.62 19.83 -14.64
CA LYS A 8 -11.12 20.75 -13.61
C LYS A 8 -10.53 20.51 -12.21
N TRP A 9 -9.69 19.47 -12.04
CA TRP A 9 -9.12 19.10 -10.75
C TRP A 9 -7.66 19.55 -10.62
N LYS A 10 -7.36 20.22 -9.52
CA LYS A 10 -6.04 20.78 -9.23
C LYS A 10 -5.51 20.21 -7.91
N PRO A 11 -4.88 19.01 -7.94
CA PRO A 11 -4.28 18.45 -6.74
C PRO A 11 -3.10 19.30 -6.25
N VAL A 12 -2.97 19.38 -4.93
CA VAL A 12 -1.85 20.04 -4.27
C VAL A 12 -1.12 19.06 -3.37
N ASN A 13 0.17 19.30 -3.13
CA ASN A 13 0.87 18.58 -2.06
C ASN A 13 0.37 19.05 -0.70
N PHE A 14 0.49 18.19 0.32
CA PHE A 14 0.12 18.53 1.68
C PHE A 14 0.75 19.84 2.18
N GLU A 15 2.03 20.07 1.87
CA GLU A 15 2.76 21.26 2.24
C GLU A 15 2.46 22.49 1.34
N LYS A 16 1.56 22.35 0.37
CA LYS A 16 1.23 23.40 -0.64
C LYS A 16 2.43 23.94 -1.41
N LYS A 17 3.52 23.15 -1.51
CA LYS A 17 4.76 23.50 -2.20
C LYS A 17 5.01 22.58 -3.40
N PHE A 18 5.78 23.08 -4.36
CA PHE A 18 6.26 22.35 -5.54
C PHE A 18 7.78 22.21 -5.47
N TYR A 19 8.31 21.05 -5.85
CA TYR A 19 9.70 20.68 -5.61
C TYR A 19 10.50 20.46 -6.90
N GLY A 20 9.95 20.85 -8.07
CA GLY A 20 10.63 20.69 -9.36
C GLY A 20 10.84 19.22 -9.75
N PRO A 21 11.92 18.87 -10.45
CA PRO A 21 12.26 17.50 -10.83
C PRO A 21 12.41 16.63 -9.58
N THR A 22 11.57 15.60 -9.49
CA THR A 22 11.45 14.76 -8.27
C THR A 22 11.53 13.29 -8.67
N PRO A 23 12.55 12.53 -8.23
CA PRO A 23 12.64 11.09 -8.44
C PRO A 23 11.46 10.36 -7.77
N LEU A 24 10.98 9.27 -8.38
CA LEU A 24 9.85 8.49 -7.85
C LEU A 24 10.07 8.01 -6.41
N ARG A 25 11.29 7.62 -6.04
CA ARG A 25 11.66 7.24 -4.67
C ARG A 25 11.36 8.38 -3.68
N LYS A 26 11.80 9.60 -3.97
CA LYS A 26 11.53 10.77 -3.13
C LYS A 26 10.05 11.12 -3.11
N ALA A 27 9.38 11.01 -4.26
CA ALA A 27 7.95 11.26 -4.34
C ALA A 27 7.14 10.31 -3.43
N LEU A 28 7.47 9.02 -3.43
CA LEU A 28 6.84 8.04 -2.55
C LEU A 28 7.21 8.27 -1.09
N ALA A 29 8.50 8.51 -0.79
CA ALA A 29 8.99 8.73 0.58
C ALA A 29 8.28 9.90 1.25
N HIS A 30 8.08 10.99 0.54
CA HIS A 30 7.43 12.20 1.04
C HIS A 30 5.95 12.33 0.67
N SER A 31 5.35 11.27 0.10
CA SER A 31 3.92 11.24 -0.28
C SER A 31 3.51 12.43 -1.18
N ARG A 32 4.29 12.68 -2.27
CA ARG A 32 4.06 13.81 -3.19
C ARG A 32 2.88 13.53 -4.11
N ASN A 33 1.79 14.23 -3.89
CA ASN A 33 0.52 14.02 -4.59
C ASN A 33 0.63 14.21 -6.10
N ILE A 34 1.22 15.32 -6.54
CA ILE A 34 1.27 15.70 -7.96
C ILE A 34 2.06 14.69 -8.78
N VAL A 35 3.20 14.20 -8.28
CA VAL A 35 3.99 13.18 -8.96
C VAL A 35 3.20 11.89 -9.10
N THR A 36 2.48 11.48 -8.06
CA THR A 36 1.68 10.26 -8.05
C THR A 36 0.52 10.36 -9.06
N VAL A 37 -0.18 11.50 -9.10
CA VAL A 37 -1.27 11.72 -10.08
C VAL A 37 -0.74 11.73 -11.51
N LYS A 38 0.39 12.39 -11.78
CA LYS A 38 1.04 12.37 -13.12
C LYS A 38 1.45 10.96 -13.54
N LEU A 39 1.96 10.18 -12.61
CA LEU A 39 2.30 8.78 -12.88
C LEU A 39 1.05 7.98 -13.24
N LEU A 40 -0.02 8.12 -12.45
CA LEU A 40 -1.30 7.46 -12.74
C LEU A 40 -1.87 7.87 -14.10
N GLN A 41 -1.83 9.15 -14.45
CA GLN A 41 -2.26 9.64 -15.77
C GLN A 41 -1.49 8.95 -16.91
N LYS A 42 -0.17 8.75 -16.72
CA LYS A 42 0.68 8.10 -17.72
C LYS A 42 0.39 6.60 -17.87
N ILE A 43 0.15 5.88 -16.79
CA ILE A 43 -0.08 4.41 -16.81
C ILE A 43 -1.55 4.03 -16.97
N GLY A 44 -2.47 4.94 -16.70
CA GLY A 44 -3.91 4.74 -16.79
C GLY A 44 -4.54 4.14 -15.54
N THR A 45 -5.72 4.63 -15.18
CA THR A 45 -6.47 4.21 -13.99
C THR A 45 -6.89 2.74 -14.05
N ARG A 46 -7.28 2.25 -15.24
CA ARG A 46 -7.69 0.84 -15.43
C ARG A 46 -6.58 -0.14 -15.07
N SER A 47 -5.33 0.16 -15.46
CA SER A 47 -4.16 -0.69 -15.15
C SER A 47 -3.92 -0.77 -13.64
N VAL A 48 -4.08 0.35 -12.93
CA VAL A 48 -3.94 0.40 -11.46
C VAL A 48 -5.06 -0.37 -10.77
N ILE A 49 -6.31 -0.19 -11.21
CA ILE A 49 -7.45 -0.94 -10.69
C ILE A 49 -7.27 -2.44 -10.90
N GLN A 50 -6.81 -2.85 -12.08
CA GLN A 50 -6.55 -4.27 -12.36
C GLN A 50 -5.44 -4.82 -11.47
N MET A 51 -4.35 -4.07 -11.26
CA MET A 51 -3.27 -4.47 -10.36
C MET A 51 -3.77 -4.56 -8.90
N ALA A 52 -4.57 -3.61 -8.43
CA ALA A 52 -5.16 -3.65 -7.10
C ALA A 52 -6.03 -4.92 -6.90
N LYS A 53 -6.83 -5.29 -7.88
CA LYS A 53 -7.61 -6.54 -7.88
C LYS A 53 -6.70 -7.78 -7.82
N ASN A 54 -5.64 -7.81 -8.62
CA ASN A 54 -4.67 -8.92 -8.61
C ASN A 54 -4.00 -9.06 -7.24
N LEU A 55 -3.74 -7.93 -6.58
CA LEU A 55 -3.22 -7.89 -5.20
C LEU A 55 -4.27 -8.22 -4.14
N GLY A 56 -5.54 -8.38 -4.53
CA GLY A 56 -6.63 -8.85 -3.68
C GLY A 56 -7.50 -7.77 -3.07
N ILE A 57 -7.44 -6.55 -3.56
CA ILE A 57 -8.41 -5.51 -3.17
C ILE A 57 -9.77 -5.86 -3.79
N SER A 58 -10.73 -6.18 -2.93
CA SER A 58 -12.10 -6.54 -3.33
C SER A 58 -13.03 -5.33 -3.42
N SER A 59 -12.69 -4.26 -2.74
CA SER A 59 -13.47 -3.02 -2.70
C SER A 59 -13.59 -2.39 -4.09
N ARG A 60 -14.72 -1.73 -4.34
CA ARG A 60 -14.94 -0.97 -5.58
C ARG A 60 -14.02 0.24 -5.62
N LEU A 61 -13.19 0.33 -6.65
CA LEU A 61 -12.27 1.43 -6.87
C LEU A 61 -12.81 2.36 -7.96
N GLU A 62 -12.79 3.66 -7.70
CA GLU A 62 -13.25 4.68 -8.62
C GLU A 62 -12.30 4.83 -9.81
N ASN A 63 -12.85 4.86 -11.04
CA ASN A 63 -12.06 4.98 -12.26
C ASN A 63 -11.78 6.46 -12.62
N ASN A 64 -11.10 7.15 -11.74
CA ASN A 64 -10.69 8.55 -11.92
C ASN A 64 -9.29 8.80 -11.33
N LEU A 65 -8.71 9.97 -11.60
CA LEU A 65 -7.33 10.29 -11.17
C LEU A 65 -7.17 10.46 -9.66
N SER A 66 -8.25 10.69 -8.91
CA SER A 66 -8.15 10.84 -7.46
C SER A 66 -7.81 9.53 -6.73
N ILE A 67 -7.98 8.37 -7.39
CA ILE A 67 -7.53 7.07 -6.86
C ILE A 67 -6.02 7.06 -6.55
N ALA A 68 -5.22 7.88 -7.26
CA ALA A 68 -3.79 8.05 -6.98
C ALA A 68 -3.51 8.52 -5.56
N LEU A 69 -4.47 9.18 -4.93
CA LEU A 69 -4.37 9.76 -3.59
C LEU A 69 -5.20 8.98 -2.56
N GLY A 70 -5.76 7.83 -2.95
CA GLY A 70 -6.51 6.98 -2.04
C GLY A 70 -7.95 7.45 -1.79
N SER A 71 -8.61 8.07 -2.78
CA SER A 71 -10.00 8.55 -2.64
C SER A 71 -11.04 7.44 -2.55
N SER A 72 -10.72 6.23 -2.97
CA SER A 72 -11.61 5.08 -2.86
C SER A 72 -11.45 4.41 -1.50
N GLY A 73 -12.55 4.18 -0.80
CA GLY A 73 -12.55 3.42 0.47
C GLY A 73 -12.16 1.95 0.23
N VAL A 74 -11.26 1.45 1.06
CA VAL A 74 -10.84 0.04 1.08
C VAL A 74 -10.83 -0.47 2.51
N SER A 75 -11.05 -1.77 2.71
CA SER A 75 -10.96 -2.35 4.04
C SER A 75 -9.49 -2.46 4.50
N LEU A 76 -9.26 -2.34 5.80
CA LEU A 76 -7.94 -2.58 6.39
C LEU A 76 -7.44 -4.00 6.06
N TYR A 77 -8.34 -4.97 6.09
CA TYR A 77 -8.06 -6.36 5.76
C TYR A 77 -7.54 -6.52 4.32
N ASP A 78 -8.24 -5.94 3.33
CA ASP A 78 -7.83 -6.00 1.93
C ASP A 78 -6.46 -5.37 1.71
N LEU A 79 -6.25 -4.20 2.32
CA LEU A 79 -5.01 -3.46 2.13
C LEU A 79 -3.80 -4.16 2.78
N VAL A 80 -3.96 -4.71 3.99
CA VAL A 80 -2.94 -5.54 4.64
C VAL A 80 -2.67 -6.81 3.82
N SER A 81 -3.73 -7.48 3.34
CA SER A 81 -3.58 -8.65 2.47
C SER A 81 -2.81 -8.34 1.19
N ALA A 82 -3.08 -7.20 0.54
CA ALA A 82 -2.34 -6.75 -0.64
C ALA A 82 -0.85 -6.52 -0.35
N TYR A 83 -0.52 -5.89 0.78
CA TYR A 83 0.85 -5.66 1.22
C TYR A 83 1.61 -6.95 1.52
N SER A 84 0.91 -8.07 1.83
CA SER A 84 1.55 -9.37 2.01
C SER A 84 2.36 -9.79 0.77
N SER A 85 1.92 -9.39 -0.43
CA SER A 85 2.65 -9.66 -1.68
C SER A 85 4.01 -8.99 -1.70
N PHE A 86 4.14 -7.77 -1.17
CA PHE A 86 5.42 -7.08 -1.08
C PHE A 86 6.34 -7.69 -0.02
N ALA A 87 5.77 -8.06 1.13
CA ALA A 87 6.50 -8.66 2.24
C ALA A 87 6.96 -10.10 1.94
N ASN A 88 6.31 -10.81 1.02
CA ASN A 88 6.49 -12.23 0.73
C ASN A 88 6.97 -12.49 -0.70
N ASN A 89 7.97 -11.75 -1.17
CA ASN A 89 8.62 -11.95 -2.47
C ASN A 89 7.65 -12.01 -3.67
N GLY A 90 6.59 -11.24 -3.63
CA GLY A 90 5.58 -11.16 -4.68
C GLY A 90 4.44 -12.15 -4.56
N LYS A 91 4.49 -13.08 -3.60
CA LYS A 91 3.43 -14.05 -3.34
C LYS A 91 2.38 -13.46 -2.42
N ARG A 92 1.14 -13.48 -2.87
CA ARG A 92 -0.02 -13.18 -2.04
C ARG A 92 -0.51 -14.46 -1.37
N ILE A 93 -0.67 -14.40 -0.06
CA ILE A 93 -1.31 -15.45 0.73
C ILE A 93 -2.66 -14.91 1.20
N GLU A 94 -3.73 -15.64 0.93
CA GLU A 94 -5.03 -15.27 1.45
C GLU A 94 -5.03 -15.36 2.98
N SER A 95 -5.45 -14.28 3.64
CA SER A 95 -5.44 -14.21 5.10
C SER A 95 -6.51 -15.15 5.67
N GLN A 96 -6.14 -15.87 6.72
CA GLN A 96 -6.98 -16.87 7.36
C GLN A 96 -7.24 -16.48 8.81
N GLY A 97 -8.51 -16.45 9.22
CA GLY A 97 -8.91 -16.25 10.61
C GLY A 97 -8.82 -17.53 11.45
N ILE A 98 -9.07 -18.69 10.83
CA ILE A 98 -9.07 -20.01 11.49
C ILE A 98 -8.14 -20.92 10.68
N ARG A 99 -7.11 -21.46 11.32
CA ARG A 99 -6.19 -22.40 10.69
C ARG A 99 -6.68 -23.84 10.70
N TYR A 100 -7.25 -24.26 11.83
CA TYR A 100 -7.86 -25.59 12.01
C TYR A 100 -8.81 -25.57 13.21
N ILE A 101 -9.70 -26.52 13.23
CA ILE A 101 -10.61 -26.80 14.35
C ILE A 101 -10.35 -28.23 14.78
N VAL A 102 -10.25 -28.48 16.08
CA VAL A 102 -10.12 -29.81 16.68
C VAL A 102 -11.27 -30.08 17.60
N ASN A 103 -11.68 -31.37 17.73
CA ASN A 103 -12.62 -31.82 18.74
C ASN A 103 -11.91 -32.07 20.09
N ARG A 104 -12.66 -32.54 21.11
CA ARG A 104 -12.13 -32.85 22.45
C ARG A 104 -11.08 -33.96 22.44
N ASN A 105 -11.03 -34.80 21.41
CA ASN A 105 -10.07 -35.90 21.25
C ASN A 105 -8.85 -35.47 20.44
N SER A 106 -8.65 -34.16 20.18
CA SER A 106 -7.60 -33.60 19.34
C SER A 106 -7.65 -34.02 17.86
N GLU A 107 -8.78 -34.57 17.40
CA GLU A 107 -8.99 -34.88 15.98
C GLU A 107 -9.31 -33.59 15.21
N LYS A 108 -8.66 -33.41 14.07
CA LYS A 108 -8.91 -32.23 13.22
C LYS A 108 -10.22 -32.36 12.48
N LEU A 109 -11.21 -31.55 12.84
CA LEU A 109 -12.50 -31.46 12.16
C LEU A 109 -12.44 -30.58 10.90
N PHE A 110 -11.54 -29.61 10.88
CA PHE A 110 -11.35 -28.68 9.78
C PHE A 110 -9.90 -28.25 9.71
N THR A 111 -9.39 -28.14 8.49
CA THR A 111 -8.09 -27.54 8.21
C THR A 111 -8.26 -26.70 6.93
N GLU A 112 -8.00 -25.41 7.03
CA GLU A 112 -8.10 -24.55 5.87
C GLU A 112 -6.88 -24.72 4.96
N THR A 113 -7.11 -24.85 3.66
CA THR A 113 -6.04 -24.89 2.65
C THR A 113 -5.67 -23.47 2.25
N ARG A 114 -4.40 -23.12 2.39
CA ARG A 114 -3.89 -21.81 1.97
C ARG A 114 -4.02 -21.65 0.46
N LYS A 115 -4.67 -20.56 0.06
CA LYS A 115 -4.66 -20.13 -1.33
C LYS A 115 -3.52 -19.13 -1.54
N GLU A 116 -2.65 -19.45 -2.49
CA GLU A 116 -1.51 -18.62 -2.86
C GLU A 116 -1.65 -18.17 -4.32
N SER A 117 -1.15 -16.98 -4.61
CA SER A 117 -1.03 -16.46 -5.96
C SER A 117 0.25 -15.65 -6.09
N GLN A 118 0.71 -15.40 -7.31
CA GLN A 118 1.92 -14.62 -7.60
C GLN A 118 1.56 -13.39 -8.44
N PRO A 119 0.92 -12.35 -7.86
CA PRO A 119 0.47 -11.18 -8.61
C PRO A 119 1.61 -10.30 -9.15
N ILE A 120 2.79 -10.35 -8.53
CA ILE A 120 3.99 -9.62 -8.96
C ILE A 120 5.22 -10.51 -8.84
N SER A 121 6.26 -10.21 -9.62
CA SER A 121 7.54 -10.93 -9.50
C SER A 121 8.28 -10.60 -8.20
N SER A 122 9.20 -11.48 -7.77
CA SER A 122 10.06 -11.22 -6.62
C SER A 122 10.93 -9.98 -6.81
N GLY A 123 11.45 -9.74 -8.02
CA GLY A 123 12.20 -8.54 -8.35
C GLY A 123 11.37 -7.26 -8.14
N MET A 124 10.11 -7.25 -8.57
CA MET A 124 9.20 -6.14 -8.34
C MET A 124 8.92 -5.93 -6.85
N ALA A 125 8.66 -7.00 -6.10
CA ALA A 125 8.46 -6.92 -4.65
C ALA A 125 9.67 -6.32 -3.93
N ASN A 126 10.89 -6.69 -4.33
CA ASN A 126 12.14 -6.13 -3.79
C ASN A 126 12.30 -4.64 -4.10
N ILE A 127 11.97 -4.21 -5.31
CA ILE A 127 11.99 -2.78 -5.68
C ILE A 127 10.99 -2.00 -4.82
N ILE A 128 9.76 -2.47 -4.71
CA ILE A 128 8.72 -1.82 -3.88
C ILE A 128 9.15 -1.79 -2.41
N THR A 129 9.69 -2.89 -1.87
CA THR A 129 10.22 -2.93 -0.50
C THR A 129 11.30 -1.88 -0.28
N SER A 130 12.26 -1.76 -1.20
CA SER A 130 13.30 -0.72 -1.14
C SER A 130 12.74 0.70 -1.18
N LEU A 131 11.70 0.94 -1.99
CA LEU A 131 11.02 2.23 -2.03
C LEU A 131 10.27 2.54 -0.73
N LEU A 132 9.59 1.54 -0.16
CA LEU A 132 8.86 1.67 1.11
C LEU A 132 9.81 1.81 2.32
N GLN A 133 11.01 1.26 2.27
CA GLN A 133 12.06 1.53 3.26
C GLN A 133 12.49 3.01 3.25
N SER A 134 12.51 3.67 2.09
CA SER A 134 12.80 5.11 2.02
C SER A 134 11.74 5.95 2.73
N VAL A 135 10.48 5.51 2.76
CA VAL A 135 9.40 6.18 3.54
C VAL A 135 9.72 6.19 5.03
N VAL A 136 10.26 5.08 5.54
CA VAL A 136 10.66 4.94 6.96
C VAL A 136 11.99 5.63 7.23
N ASN A 137 12.96 5.54 6.32
CA ASN A 137 14.30 6.06 6.54
C ASN A 137 14.38 7.59 6.44
N GLU A 138 13.70 8.19 5.49
CA GLU A 138 13.80 9.63 5.19
C GLU A 138 12.45 10.34 5.00
N GLY A 139 11.34 9.58 4.93
CA GLY A 139 10.01 10.07 4.58
C GLY A 139 9.07 10.30 5.75
N THR A 140 7.78 10.13 5.45
CA THR A 140 6.66 10.43 6.37
C THR A 140 6.58 9.49 7.57
N ALA A 141 7.21 8.31 7.51
CA ALA A 141 7.18 7.31 8.57
C ALA A 141 8.47 7.27 9.43
N LYS A 142 9.26 8.34 9.48
CA LYS A 142 10.54 8.39 10.22
C LYS A 142 10.44 7.97 11.70
N LYS A 143 9.32 8.21 12.35
CA LYS A 143 9.12 7.84 13.76
C LYS A 143 9.24 6.33 14.00
N VAL A 144 8.89 5.50 13.00
CA VAL A 144 8.95 4.05 13.09
C VAL A 144 10.39 3.51 13.18
N ARG A 145 11.39 4.30 12.79
CA ARG A 145 12.83 3.96 12.92
C ARG A 145 13.26 3.66 14.35
N SER A 146 12.58 4.24 15.35
CA SER A 146 12.88 4.00 16.77
C SER A 146 12.77 2.53 17.19
N LEU A 147 12.08 1.70 16.38
CA LEU A 147 11.99 0.25 16.62
C LEU A 147 13.32 -0.51 16.35
N GLY A 148 14.36 0.13 15.81
CA GLY A 148 15.69 -0.42 15.66
C GLY A 148 15.80 -1.63 14.73
N ARG A 149 14.87 -1.80 13.77
CA ARG A 149 14.85 -2.93 12.83
C ARG A 149 14.48 -2.49 11.41
N PRO A 150 14.84 -3.28 10.37
CA PRO A 150 14.45 -2.96 8.99
C PRO A 150 12.93 -3.01 8.84
N ILE A 151 12.35 -1.90 8.40
CA ILE A 151 10.90 -1.77 8.19
C ILE A 151 10.67 -1.10 6.84
N ALA A 152 9.76 -1.67 6.06
CA ALA A 152 9.19 -1.06 4.89
C ALA A 152 7.72 -0.72 5.19
N GLY A 153 7.26 0.48 4.81
CA GLY A 153 5.87 0.86 5.12
C GLY A 153 5.47 2.19 4.51
N LYS A 154 4.18 2.49 4.63
CA LYS A 154 3.58 3.71 4.11
C LYS A 154 2.54 4.25 5.07
N THR A 155 2.55 5.55 5.25
CA THR A 155 1.49 6.31 5.92
C THR A 155 0.40 6.69 4.91
N GLY A 156 -0.84 6.80 5.37
CA GLY A 156 -1.95 7.41 4.66
C GLY A 156 -2.68 8.37 5.60
N THR A 157 -3.12 9.50 5.08
CA THR A 157 -3.93 10.45 5.84
C THR A 157 -4.92 11.07 4.88
N THR A 158 -6.20 11.00 5.21
CA THR A 158 -7.26 11.63 4.42
C THR A 158 -7.33 13.12 4.71
N ASN A 159 -7.99 13.86 3.82
CA ASN A 159 -8.27 15.28 4.06
C ASN A 159 -9.02 15.45 5.39
N ASN A 160 -8.72 16.55 6.09
CA ASN A 160 -9.29 16.88 7.39
C ASN A 160 -8.98 15.87 8.50
N TYR A 161 -7.97 14.98 8.31
CA TYR A 161 -7.54 14.00 9.31
C TYR A 161 -8.67 13.05 9.78
N VAL A 162 -9.61 12.72 8.90
CA VAL A 162 -10.69 11.79 9.20
C VAL A 162 -10.18 10.38 9.39
N ASP A 163 -9.17 9.98 8.57
CA ASP A 163 -8.52 8.69 8.68
C ASP A 163 -7.00 8.87 8.75
N ALA A 164 -6.37 8.14 9.63
CA ALA A 164 -4.93 7.97 9.68
C ALA A 164 -4.54 6.50 9.53
N TRP A 165 -3.68 6.20 8.56
CA TRP A 165 -3.27 4.86 8.18
C TRP A 165 -1.77 4.67 8.32
N PHE A 166 -1.36 3.50 8.75
CA PHE A 166 -0.02 2.99 8.56
C PHE A 166 -0.07 1.51 8.22
N ILE A 167 0.58 1.11 7.12
CA ILE A 167 0.85 -0.29 6.82
C ILE A 167 2.34 -0.44 6.67
N GLY A 168 2.90 -1.38 7.42
CA GLY A 168 4.33 -1.64 7.41
C GLY A 168 4.66 -3.08 7.73
N TYR A 169 5.82 -3.52 7.27
CA TYR A 169 6.28 -4.88 7.49
C TYR A 169 7.79 -4.96 7.76
N THR A 170 8.13 -5.98 8.49
CA THR A 170 9.47 -6.52 8.68
C THR A 170 9.56 -7.88 7.97
N PRO A 171 10.70 -8.55 7.91
CA PRO A 171 10.77 -9.92 7.37
C PRO A 171 9.86 -10.96 8.06
N LYS A 172 9.35 -10.65 9.27
CA LYS A 172 8.59 -11.62 10.08
C LYS A 172 7.17 -11.17 10.43
N LEU A 173 6.84 -9.89 10.26
CA LEU A 173 5.56 -9.33 10.70
C LEU A 173 5.08 -8.27 9.72
N LEU A 174 3.82 -8.37 9.33
CA LEU A 174 3.08 -7.35 8.60
C LEU A 174 1.98 -6.79 9.51
N THR A 175 1.91 -5.49 9.62
CA THR A 175 0.96 -4.78 10.49
C THR A 175 0.26 -3.67 9.72
N GLY A 176 -1.04 -3.58 9.89
CA GLY A 176 -1.85 -2.44 9.46
C GLY A 176 -2.55 -1.79 10.64
N VAL A 177 -2.55 -0.47 10.68
CA VAL A 177 -3.25 0.34 11.68
C VAL A 177 -4.08 1.39 10.95
N TRP A 178 -5.31 1.53 11.38
CA TRP A 178 -6.26 2.55 10.96
C TRP A 178 -6.91 3.19 12.19
N VAL A 179 -6.96 4.51 12.21
CA VAL A 179 -7.53 5.31 13.31
C VAL A 179 -8.41 6.39 12.71
#